data_a297466702352c33cb34517675e5fb83
#
_entry.id   a297466702352c33cb34517675e5fb83
#
_cell.length_a   1.000
_cell.length_b   1.000
_cell.length_c   1.000
_cell.angle_alpha   90.00
_cell.angle_beta   90.00
_cell.angle_gamma   90.00
#
_symmetry.space_group_name_H-M   'P 1'
#
loop_
_entity.id
_entity.type
_entity.pdbx_description
1 polymer ?
#
loop_
_entity_poly.entity_id
_entity_poly.type
_entity_poly.pdbx_seq_one_letter_code
_entity_poly.pdbx_strand_id
1 'polypeptide(L)'
;MRTILFIGIIICTILFDIQNKENDRFIFFLHNRFLETHELNELHPEFGRTEYKEIIWEFEKNGFEVISEKRNGNVNAREYAVGIVNQIDSLTKNGIDPNKITIVGTSKGGYIAQYVSTLANNPDLNFVFIASYRNNDIENIPEINYCGNILTIYEKSDPFGVSAIERKENSSCEIKNFKEIEINTGLRHGFLFKPLKEWIQPTIKWANGNYN
;
A
#
# COMPACT_ATOMS: atom_id res chain seq x y z
N MET A 1 -23.19 40.17 -28.74
CA MET A 1 -22.98 38.76 -29.08
C MET A 1 -21.56 38.30 -28.68
N ARG A 2 -21.12 38.55 -27.44
CA ARG A 2 -19.74 38.21 -26.96
C ARG A 2 -19.70 37.55 -25.57
N THR A 3 -20.86 37.27 -24.96
CA THR A 3 -20.90 36.76 -23.56
C THR A 3 -21.12 35.24 -23.45
N ILE A 4 -21.44 34.56 -24.54
CA ILE A 4 -21.75 33.09 -24.52
C ILE A 4 -20.50 32.19 -24.63
N LEU A 5 -19.38 32.76 -25.17
CA LEU A 5 -18.16 31.93 -25.41
C LEU A 5 -17.37 31.63 -24.14
N PHE A 6 -17.46 32.48 -23.09
CA PHE A 6 -16.71 32.30 -21.83
C PHE A 6 -17.30 31.24 -20.90
N ILE A 7 -18.61 31.02 -20.92
CA ILE A 7 -19.28 30.02 -20.05
C ILE A 7 -18.98 28.60 -20.53
N GLY A 8 -18.91 28.41 -21.84
CA GLY A 8 -18.61 27.08 -22.40
C GLY A 8 -17.19 26.55 -22.10
N ILE A 9 -16.20 27.46 -22.03
CA ILE A 9 -14.81 27.09 -21.76
C ILE A 9 -14.62 26.71 -20.29
N ILE A 10 -15.27 27.42 -19.36
CA ILE A 10 -15.19 27.14 -17.91
C ILE A 10 -15.87 25.80 -17.58
N ILE A 11 -17.00 25.50 -18.18
CA ILE A 11 -17.71 24.22 -17.98
C ILE A 11 -16.90 23.06 -18.54
N CYS A 12 -16.23 23.25 -19.69
CA CYS A 12 -15.41 22.20 -20.31
C CYS A 12 -14.14 21.89 -19.49
N THR A 13 -13.50 22.90 -18.90
CA THR A 13 -12.33 22.71 -18.02
C THR A 13 -12.70 22.02 -16.71
N ILE A 14 -13.82 22.39 -16.10
CA ILE A 14 -14.29 21.75 -14.85
C ILE A 14 -14.66 20.27 -15.10
N LEU A 15 -15.32 19.97 -16.21
CA LEU A 15 -15.67 18.59 -16.57
C LEU A 15 -14.42 17.75 -16.90
N PHE A 16 -13.40 18.35 -17.51
CA PHE A 16 -12.14 17.67 -17.80
C PHE A 16 -11.34 17.37 -16.53
N ASP A 17 -11.30 18.30 -15.57
CA ASP A 17 -10.65 18.09 -14.26
C ASP A 17 -11.40 17.03 -13.42
N ILE A 18 -12.73 16.99 -13.46
CA ILE A 18 -13.52 15.97 -12.77
C ILE A 18 -13.28 14.59 -13.41
N GLN A 19 -13.26 14.50 -14.74
CA GLN A 19 -13.08 13.24 -15.45
C GLN A 19 -11.66 12.67 -15.29
N ASN A 20 -10.63 13.52 -15.14
CA ASN A 20 -9.28 13.08 -14.82
C ASN A 20 -9.22 12.50 -13.40
N LYS A 21 -9.80 13.15 -12.39
CA LYS A 21 -9.83 12.62 -11.00
C LYS A 21 -10.55 11.28 -10.89
N GLU A 22 -11.59 11.05 -11.67
CA GLU A 22 -12.34 9.79 -11.64
C GLU A 22 -11.54 8.60 -12.16
N ASN A 23 -10.48 8.84 -12.96
CA ASN A 23 -9.61 7.81 -13.50
C ASN A 23 -8.31 7.59 -12.70
N ASP A 24 -7.99 8.47 -11.75
CA ASP A 24 -6.77 8.37 -10.97
C ASP A 24 -6.80 7.16 -10.03
N ARG A 25 -5.70 6.42 -10.00
CA ARG A 25 -5.46 5.32 -9.07
C ARG A 25 -4.41 5.74 -8.06
N PHE A 26 -4.68 5.46 -6.79
CA PHE A 26 -3.87 5.90 -5.66
C PHE A 26 -3.11 4.73 -5.04
N ILE A 27 -1.86 4.97 -4.70
CA ILE A 27 -1.06 4.08 -3.86
C ILE A 27 -0.64 4.83 -2.60
N PHE A 28 -1.09 4.36 -1.43
CA PHE A 28 -0.48 4.70 -0.15
C PHE A 28 0.73 3.79 0.06
N PHE A 29 1.95 4.34 -0.02
CA PHE A 29 3.17 3.56 0.22
C PHE A 29 3.69 3.78 1.64
N LEU A 30 3.71 2.71 2.44
CA LEU A 30 4.12 2.69 3.84
C LEU A 30 5.46 1.95 3.98
N HIS A 31 6.53 2.70 4.20
CA HIS A 31 7.90 2.19 4.22
C HIS A 31 8.21 1.30 5.44
N ASN A 32 9.36 0.60 5.42
CA ASN A 32 9.86 -0.23 6.51
C ASN A 32 10.26 0.59 7.75
N ARG A 33 10.57 -0.11 8.87
CA ARG A 33 10.93 0.53 10.15
C ARG A 33 12.24 1.30 10.10
N PHE A 34 13.21 0.87 9.28
CA PHE A 34 14.52 1.50 9.26
C PHE A 34 14.44 3.01 9.03
N LEU A 35 13.62 3.45 8.08
CA LEU A 35 13.46 4.87 7.75
C LEU A 35 12.77 5.70 8.85
N GLU A 36 12.16 5.08 9.85
CA GLU A 36 11.56 5.85 10.96
C GLU A 36 12.60 6.51 11.87
N THR A 37 13.80 5.95 11.94
CA THR A 37 14.89 6.41 12.83
C THR A 37 16.18 6.76 12.10
N HIS A 38 16.22 6.62 10.77
CA HIS A 38 17.39 6.86 9.93
C HIS A 38 17.05 7.82 8.78
N GLU A 39 18.05 8.53 8.30
CA GLU A 39 17.88 9.39 7.12
C GLU A 39 17.84 8.56 5.81
N LEU A 40 17.31 9.17 4.73
CA LEU A 40 17.14 8.47 3.45
C LEU A 40 18.45 8.00 2.79
N ASN A 41 19.57 8.66 3.12
CA ASN A 41 20.91 8.34 2.64
C ASN A 41 21.71 7.41 3.55
N GLU A 42 21.20 7.10 4.74
CA GLU A 42 21.87 6.19 5.66
C GLU A 42 21.82 4.74 5.17
N LEU A 43 22.88 4.00 5.51
CA LEU A 43 23.05 2.62 5.11
C LEU A 43 22.69 1.68 6.27
N HIS A 44 21.76 0.78 6.04
CA HIS A 44 21.58 -0.36 6.92
C HIS A 44 22.83 -1.26 6.84
N PRO A 45 23.40 -1.73 7.98
CA PRO A 45 24.66 -2.50 7.97
C PRO A 45 24.65 -3.75 7.08
N GLU A 46 23.50 -4.42 6.98
CA GLU A 46 23.34 -5.65 6.20
C GLU A 46 22.70 -5.40 4.82
N PHE A 47 21.75 -4.45 4.70
CA PHE A 47 20.89 -4.32 3.53
C PHE A 47 21.20 -3.10 2.66
N GLY A 48 22.12 -2.24 3.10
CA GLY A 48 22.50 -1.03 2.36
C GLY A 48 21.45 0.09 2.46
N ARG A 49 21.40 0.98 1.50
CA ARG A 49 20.47 2.10 1.47
C ARG A 49 19.06 1.65 1.08
N THR A 50 18.05 2.20 1.76
CA THR A 50 16.66 2.07 1.30
C THR A 50 16.43 2.99 0.10
N GLU A 51 16.11 2.41 -1.04
CA GLU A 51 15.83 3.11 -2.30
C GLU A 51 14.37 3.62 -2.31
N TYR A 52 14.03 4.44 -1.28
CA TYR A 52 12.66 4.88 -1.01
C TYR A 52 12.07 5.72 -2.15
N LYS A 53 12.85 6.67 -2.67
CA LYS A 53 12.42 7.53 -3.78
C LYS A 53 12.28 6.75 -5.08
N GLU A 54 13.16 5.81 -5.30
CA GLU A 54 13.15 4.93 -6.46
C GLU A 54 11.93 3.99 -6.45
N ILE A 55 11.53 3.52 -5.26
CA ILE A 55 10.29 2.73 -5.09
C ILE A 55 9.06 3.58 -5.44
N ILE A 56 8.97 4.81 -4.92
CA ILE A 56 7.88 5.75 -5.23
C ILE A 56 7.82 6.01 -6.73
N TRP A 57 8.97 6.33 -7.33
CA TRP A 57 9.07 6.59 -8.76
C TRP A 57 8.62 5.40 -9.62
N GLU A 58 8.88 4.14 -9.19
CA GLU A 58 8.38 2.96 -9.89
C GLU A 58 6.83 2.94 -9.96
N PHE A 59 6.14 3.37 -8.94
CA PHE A 59 4.69 3.46 -8.95
C PHE A 59 4.20 4.65 -9.77
N GLU A 60 4.79 5.84 -9.59
CA GLU A 60 4.43 7.05 -10.32
C GLU A 60 4.57 6.90 -11.85
N LYS A 61 5.69 6.32 -12.32
CA LYS A 61 5.90 6.07 -13.76
C LYS A 61 4.92 5.07 -14.36
N ASN A 62 4.23 4.27 -13.54
CA ASN A 62 3.16 3.35 -13.97
C ASN A 62 1.76 3.97 -13.82
N GLY A 63 1.66 5.29 -13.61
CA GLY A 63 0.42 6.05 -13.66
C GLY A 63 -0.35 6.13 -12.34
N PHE A 64 0.29 5.82 -11.20
CA PHE A 64 -0.35 5.97 -9.89
C PHE A 64 -0.05 7.33 -9.27
N GLU A 65 -1.02 7.91 -8.59
CA GLU A 65 -0.79 8.98 -7.64
C GLU A 65 -0.31 8.36 -6.32
N VAL A 66 0.94 8.67 -5.92
CA VAL A 66 1.56 8.05 -4.75
C VAL A 66 1.49 8.97 -3.54
N ILE A 67 0.80 8.52 -2.50
CA ILE A 67 0.73 9.19 -1.20
C ILE A 67 1.71 8.46 -0.27
N SER A 68 2.79 9.12 0.08
CA SER A 68 3.80 8.56 0.96
C SER A 68 4.56 9.64 1.70
N GLU A 69 4.85 9.40 2.97
CA GLU A 69 5.70 10.26 3.80
C GLU A 69 6.73 9.44 4.54
N LYS A 70 7.90 10.02 4.79
CA LYS A 70 8.88 9.44 5.71
C LYS A 70 8.36 9.60 7.13
N ARG A 71 7.90 8.50 7.73
CA ARG A 71 7.54 8.50 9.16
C ARG A 71 8.76 8.77 10.01
N ASN A 72 8.60 9.53 11.08
CA ASN A 72 9.67 9.86 12.02
C ASN A 72 9.37 9.31 13.41
N GLY A 73 10.40 8.81 14.07
CA GLY A 73 10.29 8.17 15.38
C GLY A 73 9.67 6.77 15.29
N ASN A 74 9.53 6.11 16.41
CA ASN A 74 8.96 4.76 16.46
C ASN A 74 7.42 4.87 16.58
N VAL A 75 6.73 5.12 15.47
CA VAL A 75 5.27 5.31 15.47
C VAL A 75 4.54 4.05 15.94
N ASN A 76 3.41 4.23 16.62
CA ASN A 76 2.47 3.15 16.87
C ASN A 76 1.73 2.77 15.58
N ALA A 77 1.79 1.51 15.18
CA ALA A 77 1.24 1.07 13.89
C ALA A 77 -0.27 1.27 13.79
N ARG A 78 -1.02 0.96 14.86
CA ARG A 78 -2.48 1.08 14.88
C ARG A 78 -2.92 2.56 14.88
N GLU A 79 -2.28 3.39 15.67
CA GLU A 79 -2.59 4.83 15.70
C GLU A 79 -2.28 5.51 14.36
N TYR A 80 -1.15 5.15 13.74
CA TYR A 80 -0.80 5.67 12.41
C TYR A 80 -1.82 5.24 11.34
N ALA A 81 -2.29 4.00 11.42
CA ALA A 81 -3.29 3.47 10.50
C ALA A 81 -4.61 4.26 10.55
N VAL A 82 -5.02 4.79 11.71
CA VAL A 82 -6.21 5.68 11.82
C VAL A 82 -6.06 6.92 10.93
N GLY A 83 -4.87 7.51 10.88
CA GLY A 83 -4.58 8.65 10.00
C GLY A 83 -4.72 8.30 8.51
N ILE A 84 -4.26 7.11 8.12
CA ILE A 84 -4.41 6.63 6.73
C ILE A 84 -5.88 6.37 6.40
N VAL A 85 -6.66 5.76 7.30
CA VAL A 85 -8.11 5.55 7.10
C VAL A 85 -8.82 6.90 6.88
N ASN A 86 -8.51 7.93 7.67
CA ASN A 86 -9.09 9.25 7.49
C ASN A 86 -8.77 9.88 6.11
N GLN A 87 -7.56 9.63 5.58
CA GLN A 87 -7.19 10.07 4.23
C GLN A 87 -7.97 9.30 3.15
N ILE A 88 -8.11 7.98 3.30
CA ILE A 88 -8.93 7.14 2.41
C ILE A 88 -10.38 7.61 2.41
N ASP A 89 -10.95 7.86 3.59
CA ASP A 89 -12.32 8.40 3.73
C ASP A 89 -12.49 9.75 3.04
N SER A 90 -11.46 10.60 3.09
CA SER A 90 -11.47 11.88 2.38
C SER A 90 -11.49 11.67 0.87
N LEU A 91 -10.66 10.77 0.32
CA LEU A 91 -10.65 10.44 -1.10
C LEU A 91 -12.01 9.89 -1.56
N THR A 92 -12.59 8.95 -0.83
CA THR A 92 -13.87 8.34 -1.19
C THR A 92 -15.03 9.33 -1.10
N LYS A 93 -15.05 10.21 -0.10
CA LYS A 93 -16.02 11.32 -0.02
C LYS A 93 -15.91 12.30 -1.18
N ASN A 94 -14.72 12.43 -1.78
CA ASN A 94 -14.50 13.25 -2.97
C ASN A 94 -14.71 12.48 -4.29
N GLY A 95 -15.32 11.30 -4.24
CA GLY A 95 -15.76 10.56 -5.42
C GLY A 95 -14.74 9.55 -5.96
N ILE A 96 -13.63 9.29 -5.27
CA ILE A 96 -12.69 8.23 -5.66
C ILE A 96 -13.28 6.87 -5.24
N ASP A 97 -13.39 5.96 -6.20
CA ASP A 97 -13.86 4.60 -5.96
C ASP A 97 -12.84 3.83 -5.10
N PRO A 98 -13.25 3.19 -3.99
CA PRO A 98 -12.34 2.40 -3.14
C PRO A 98 -11.48 1.39 -3.90
N ASN A 99 -11.99 0.78 -4.97
CA ASN A 99 -11.22 -0.18 -5.80
C ASN A 99 -10.03 0.45 -6.55
N LYS A 100 -9.93 1.77 -6.56
CA LYS A 100 -8.80 2.54 -7.12
C LYS A 100 -7.77 2.94 -6.08
N ILE A 101 -8.00 2.59 -4.82
CA ILE A 101 -7.10 2.91 -3.70
C ILE A 101 -6.39 1.62 -3.26
N THR A 102 -5.06 1.65 -3.28
CA THR A 102 -4.21 0.53 -2.86
C THR A 102 -3.30 0.95 -1.73
N ILE A 103 -3.25 0.18 -0.65
CA ILE A 103 -2.37 0.39 0.48
C ILE A 103 -1.24 -0.64 0.41
N VAL A 104 -0.04 -0.17 0.12
CA VAL A 104 1.18 -1.00 -0.03
C VAL A 104 2.08 -0.77 1.17
N GLY A 105 2.37 -1.82 1.92
CA GLY A 105 3.25 -1.71 3.09
C GLY A 105 4.36 -2.73 3.10
N THR A 106 5.58 -2.28 3.44
CA THR A 106 6.76 -3.13 3.60
C THR A 106 7.15 -3.25 5.07
N SER A 107 7.38 -4.49 5.57
CA SER A 107 7.75 -4.77 6.97
C SER A 107 6.81 -4.05 7.96
N LYS A 108 7.29 -3.13 8.81
CA LYS A 108 6.43 -2.35 9.70
C LYS A 108 5.34 -1.57 8.96
N GLY A 109 5.63 -1.05 7.77
CA GLY A 109 4.61 -0.44 6.91
C GLY A 109 3.52 -1.42 6.50
N GLY A 110 3.87 -2.70 6.32
CA GLY A 110 2.90 -3.77 6.08
C GLY A 110 2.01 -4.06 7.28
N TYR A 111 2.54 -4.02 8.51
CA TYR A 111 1.70 -4.09 9.72
C TYR A 111 0.74 -2.90 9.82
N ILE A 112 1.19 -1.69 9.49
CA ILE A 112 0.30 -0.52 9.41
C ILE A 112 -0.79 -0.77 8.36
N ALA A 113 -0.45 -1.28 7.18
CA ALA A 113 -1.42 -1.59 6.13
C ALA A 113 -2.45 -2.66 6.56
N GLN A 114 -2.05 -3.66 7.36
CA GLN A 114 -2.96 -4.64 7.95
C GLN A 114 -3.93 -3.99 8.94
N TYR A 115 -3.46 -3.06 9.78
CA TYR A 115 -4.35 -2.26 10.63
C TYR A 115 -5.29 -1.37 9.82
N VAL A 116 -4.83 -0.79 8.70
CA VAL A 116 -5.72 -0.04 7.78
C VAL A 116 -6.81 -0.95 7.22
N SER A 117 -6.48 -2.16 6.76
CA SER A 117 -7.45 -3.15 6.28
C SER A 117 -8.52 -3.46 7.34
N THR A 118 -8.08 -3.69 8.58
CA THR A 118 -8.95 -3.96 9.72
C THR A 118 -9.87 -2.78 10.05
N LEU A 119 -9.32 -1.56 10.13
CA LEU A 119 -10.03 -0.37 10.58
C LEU A 119 -10.96 0.20 9.50
N ALA A 120 -10.54 0.19 8.23
CA ALA A 120 -11.36 0.63 7.12
C ALA A 120 -12.55 -0.32 6.90
N ASN A 121 -12.38 -1.62 7.17
CA ASN A 121 -13.42 -2.65 7.05
C ASN A 121 -14.20 -2.55 5.73
N ASN A 122 -13.48 -2.28 4.64
CA ASN A 122 -14.05 -2.04 3.33
C ASN A 122 -13.54 -3.08 2.31
N PRO A 123 -14.40 -3.99 1.82
CA PRO A 123 -14.01 -5.09 0.93
C PRO A 123 -13.62 -4.65 -0.49
N ASP A 124 -13.80 -3.38 -0.84
CA ASP A 124 -13.44 -2.85 -2.16
C ASP A 124 -12.02 -2.26 -2.23
N LEU A 125 -11.39 -2.00 -1.08
CA LEU A 125 -10.01 -1.51 -1.02
C LEU A 125 -9.01 -2.59 -1.43
N ASN A 126 -7.85 -2.15 -1.94
CA ASN A 126 -6.74 -3.05 -2.30
C ASN A 126 -5.60 -2.93 -1.29
N PHE A 127 -5.01 -4.06 -0.95
CA PHE A 127 -3.89 -4.14 0.00
C PHE A 127 -2.77 -5.01 -0.55
N VAL A 128 -1.53 -4.59 -0.31
CA VAL A 128 -0.33 -5.38 -0.58
C VAL A 128 0.53 -5.39 0.68
N PHE A 129 0.60 -6.54 1.34
CA PHE A 129 1.37 -6.76 2.56
C PHE A 129 2.68 -7.47 2.22
N ILE A 130 3.82 -6.79 2.45
CA ILE A 130 5.12 -7.30 2.03
C ILE A 130 6.00 -7.54 3.24
N ALA A 131 6.39 -8.81 3.48
CA ALA A 131 7.20 -9.29 4.61
C ALA A 131 6.70 -8.75 5.96
N SER A 132 5.42 -8.90 6.25
CA SER A 132 4.76 -8.32 7.40
C SER A 132 3.81 -9.26 8.14
N TYR A 133 4.07 -10.55 8.08
CA TYR A 133 3.38 -11.57 8.88
C TYR A 133 4.40 -12.56 9.46
N ARG A 134 4.21 -12.95 10.72
CA ARG A 134 5.05 -13.90 11.46
C ARG A 134 4.18 -15.01 12.06
N ASN A 135 4.78 -16.15 12.33
CA ASN A 135 4.08 -17.35 12.85
C ASN A 135 3.24 -17.11 14.12
N ASN A 136 3.64 -16.15 14.98
CA ASN A 136 2.93 -15.89 16.25
C ASN A 136 2.02 -14.64 16.17
N ASP A 137 1.79 -14.08 15.00
CA ASP A 137 1.02 -12.83 14.88
C ASP A 137 -0.48 -13.04 15.15
N ILE A 138 -1.00 -14.26 15.00
CA ILE A 138 -2.37 -14.59 15.40
C ILE A 138 -2.56 -14.36 16.90
N GLU A 139 -1.57 -14.75 17.71
CA GLU A 139 -1.62 -14.60 19.17
C GLU A 139 -1.20 -13.20 19.63
N ASN A 140 -0.18 -12.62 19.01
CA ASN A 140 0.43 -11.36 19.43
C ASN A 140 -0.37 -10.12 19.05
N ILE A 141 -1.10 -10.18 17.93
CA ILE A 141 -1.93 -9.09 17.39
C ILE A 141 -3.28 -9.65 16.90
N PRO A 142 -4.08 -10.26 17.80
CA PRO A 142 -5.33 -10.95 17.45
C PRO A 142 -6.39 -10.02 16.86
N GLU A 143 -6.27 -8.72 17.11
CA GLU A 143 -7.21 -7.72 16.61
C GLU A 143 -7.08 -7.46 15.10
N ILE A 144 -6.02 -7.91 14.42
CA ILE A 144 -5.92 -7.77 12.97
C ILE A 144 -6.85 -8.74 12.27
N ASN A 145 -7.72 -8.18 11.44
CA ASN A 145 -8.74 -8.88 10.66
C ASN A 145 -8.69 -8.39 9.20
N TYR A 146 -8.23 -9.23 8.29
CA TYR A 146 -8.08 -8.86 6.89
C TYR A 146 -9.44 -8.62 6.24
N CYS A 147 -9.54 -7.51 5.47
CA CYS A 147 -10.71 -7.10 4.72
C CYS A 147 -10.28 -6.45 3.41
N GLY A 148 -10.88 -6.84 2.28
CA GLY A 148 -10.56 -6.25 0.97
C GLY A 148 -9.97 -7.22 -0.04
N ASN A 149 -9.32 -6.67 -1.07
CA ASN A 149 -8.53 -7.42 -2.04
C ASN A 149 -7.08 -7.48 -1.55
N ILE A 150 -6.55 -8.65 -1.22
CA ILE A 150 -5.28 -8.80 -0.50
C ILE A 150 -4.26 -9.59 -1.28
N LEU A 151 -3.12 -8.96 -1.54
CA LEU A 151 -1.90 -9.60 -2.00
C LEU A 151 -0.90 -9.63 -0.84
N THR A 152 -0.35 -10.81 -0.53
CA THR A 152 0.78 -10.96 0.37
C THR A 152 2.02 -11.39 -0.39
N ILE A 153 3.17 -10.81 -0.04
CA ILE A 153 4.46 -11.16 -0.65
C ILE A 153 5.48 -11.38 0.45
N TYR A 154 6.13 -12.53 0.45
CA TYR A 154 7.24 -12.81 1.36
C TYR A 154 8.41 -13.44 0.61
N GLU A 155 9.60 -13.34 1.19
CA GLU A 155 10.83 -13.85 0.62
C GLU A 155 11.28 -15.10 1.39
N LYS A 156 11.59 -16.18 0.66
CA LYS A 156 11.87 -17.51 1.21
C LYS A 156 12.99 -17.53 2.27
N SER A 157 14.00 -16.70 2.12
CA SER A 157 15.13 -16.60 3.04
C SER A 157 14.96 -15.57 4.15
N ASP A 158 13.83 -14.82 4.16
CA ASP A 158 13.54 -13.80 5.16
C ASP A 158 12.94 -14.39 6.44
N PRO A 159 13.63 -14.29 7.59
CA PRO A 159 13.09 -14.81 8.85
C PRO A 159 11.96 -13.92 9.44
N PHE A 160 11.71 -12.75 8.87
CA PHE A 160 10.75 -11.77 9.37
C PHE A 160 9.44 -11.73 8.57
N GLY A 161 9.33 -12.53 7.52
CA GLY A 161 8.12 -12.58 6.71
C GLY A 161 7.85 -14.01 6.27
N VAL A 162 6.65 -14.52 6.60
CA VAL A 162 6.20 -15.86 6.25
C VAL A 162 4.83 -15.80 5.58
N SER A 163 4.30 -16.96 5.16
CA SER A 163 2.95 -17.10 4.62
C SER A 163 1.89 -16.53 5.58
N ALA A 164 0.99 -15.71 5.03
CA ALA A 164 -0.11 -15.08 5.77
C ALA A 164 -1.46 -15.81 5.56
N ILE A 165 -1.45 -17.03 5.02
CA ILE A 165 -2.66 -17.85 4.80
C ILE A 165 -3.42 -18.05 6.10
N GLU A 166 -2.72 -18.33 7.20
CA GLU A 166 -3.35 -18.50 8.51
C GLU A 166 -4.13 -17.25 8.95
N ARG A 167 -3.57 -16.05 8.77
CA ARG A 167 -4.28 -14.80 9.07
C ARG A 167 -5.51 -14.63 8.17
N LYS A 168 -5.40 -14.92 6.88
CA LYS A 168 -6.53 -14.88 5.94
C LYS A 168 -7.64 -15.83 6.39
N GLU A 169 -7.33 -17.05 6.84
CA GLU A 169 -8.30 -18.05 7.28
C GLU A 169 -8.97 -17.68 8.60
N ASN A 170 -8.29 -16.96 9.48
CA ASN A 170 -8.82 -16.44 10.73
C ASN A 170 -9.55 -15.10 10.60
N SER A 171 -9.62 -14.52 9.41
CA SER A 171 -10.30 -13.26 9.17
C SER A 171 -11.78 -13.46 8.92
N SER A 172 -12.63 -12.63 9.54
CA SER A 172 -14.10 -12.69 9.47
C SER A 172 -14.71 -11.67 8.51
N CYS A 173 -13.95 -10.66 8.10
CA CYS A 173 -14.38 -9.70 7.07
C CYS A 173 -14.29 -10.33 5.67
N GLU A 174 -15.02 -9.79 4.71
CA GLU A 174 -14.99 -10.25 3.32
C GLU A 174 -13.64 -9.97 2.67
N ILE A 175 -12.96 -11.03 2.24
CA ILE A 175 -11.78 -10.98 1.39
C ILE A 175 -12.22 -11.40 -0.02
N LYS A 176 -12.43 -10.40 -0.91
CA LYS A 176 -12.94 -10.65 -2.27
C LYS A 176 -11.92 -11.38 -3.14
N ASN A 177 -10.67 -10.98 -3.03
CA ASN A 177 -9.56 -11.62 -3.75
C ASN A 177 -8.39 -11.79 -2.78
N PHE A 178 -7.74 -12.95 -2.84
CA PHE A 178 -6.53 -13.23 -2.09
C PHE A 178 -5.49 -13.91 -2.96
N LYS A 179 -4.28 -13.40 -2.93
CA LYS A 179 -3.13 -14.03 -3.56
C LYS A 179 -1.91 -13.92 -2.66
N GLU A 180 -1.13 -14.97 -2.63
CA GLU A 180 0.14 -15.00 -1.93
C GLU A 180 1.27 -15.35 -2.89
N ILE A 181 2.40 -14.67 -2.76
CA ILE A 181 3.58 -14.88 -3.59
C ILE A 181 4.80 -15.08 -2.68
N GLU A 182 5.39 -16.27 -2.76
CA GLU A 182 6.74 -16.50 -2.25
C GLU A 182 7.75 -16.11 -3.33
N ILE A 183 8.67 -15.20 -3.01
CA ILE A 183 9.79 -14.85 -3.88
C ILE A 183 11.09 -15.46 -3.35
N ASN A 184 12.08 -15.62 -4.22
CA ASN A 184 13.37 -16.24 -3.89
C ASN A 184 14.50 -15.41 -4.49
N THR A 185 14.82 -14.30 -3.84
CA THR A 185 15.89 -13.38 -4.27
C THR A 185 17.21 -13.67 -3.58
N GLY A 186 17.20 -14.39 -2.46
CA GLY A 186 18.35 -14.60 -1.59
C GLY A 186 18.77 -13.36 -0.79
N LEU A 187 18.01 -12.26 -0.85
CA LEU A 187 18.36 -10.99 -0.21
C LEU A 187 17.82 -10.88 1.22
N ARG A 188 17.17 -11.93 1.74
CA ARG A 188 16.53 -11.90 3.05
C ARG A 188 15.60 -10.68 3.17
N HIS A 189 15.52 -10.04 4.33
CA HIS A 189 14.71 -8.83 4.53
C HIS A 189 15.18 -7.59 3.71
N GLY A 190 16.39 -7.64 3.14
CA GLY A 190 16.95 -6.58 2.30
C GLY A 190 16.23 -6.41 0.95
N PHE A 191 15.44 -7.37 0.50
CA PHE A 191 14.67 -7.23 -0.72
C PHE A 191 13.69 -6.03 -0.68
N LEU A 192 13.25 -5.62 0.51
CA LEU A 192 12.38 -4.47 0.74
C LEU A 192 13.06 -3.11 0.54
N PHE A 193 14.39 -3.11 0.50
CA PHE A 193 15.18 -1.89 0.39
C PHE A 193 15.31 -1.40 -1.05
N LYS A 194 14.92 -2.21 -2.02
CA LYS A 194 15.10 -1.95 -3.46
C LYS A 194 13.79 -2.16 -4.23
N PRO A 195 13.55 -1.43 -5.32
CA PRO A 195 12.37 -1.62 -6.17
C PRO A 195 12.54 -2.84 -7.08
N LEU A 196 12.64 -4.04 -6.49
CA LEU A 196 12.81 -5.27 -7.25
C LEU A 196 11.54 -5.59 -8.03
N LYS A 197 11.71 -6.01 -9.29
CA LYS A 197 10.58 -6.38 -10.17
C LYS A 197 9.73 -7.52 -9.58
N GLU A 198 10.32 -8.38 -8.76
CA GLU A 198 9.69 -9.55 -8.12
C GLU A 198 8.54 -9.16 -7.20
N TRP A 199 8.56 -7.98 -6.61
CA TRP A 199 7.47 -7.46 -5.79
C TRP A 199 6.79 -6.21 -6.37
N ILE A 200 7.51 -5.35 -7.12
CA ILE A 200 6.94 -4.16 -7.76
C ILE A 200 5.90 -4.56 -8.82
N GLN A 201 6.25 -5.49 -9.73
CA GLN A 201 5.36 -5.88 -10.82
C GLN A 201 4.04 -6.52 -10.35
N PRO A 202 4.04 -7.49 -9.40
CA PRO A 202 2.79 -7.98 -8.81
C PRO A 202 1.98 -6.89 -8.12
N THR A 203 2.63 -5.97 -7.39
CA THR A 203 1.97 -4.84 -6.74
C THR A 203 1.24 -3.95 -7.75
N ILE A 204 1.91 -3.58 -8.84
CA ILE A 204 1.32 -2.77 -9.92
C ILE A 204 0.11 -3.48 -10.56
N LYS A 205 0.23 -4.79 -10.84
CA LYS A 205 -0.88 -5.57 -11.39
C LYS A 205 -2.07 -5.57 -10.43
N TRP A 206 -1.82 -5.82 -9.15
CA TRP A 206 -2.84 -5.83 -8.11
C TRP A 206 -3.54 -4.47 -7.98
N ALA A 207 -2.78 -3.40 -7.91
CA ALA A 207 -3.29 -2.04 -7.84
C ALA A 207 -4.11 -1.63 -9.08
N ASN A 208 -3.88 -2.28 -10.23
CA ASN A 208 -4.70 -2.12 -11.44
C ASN A 208 -5.96 -3.01 -11.47
N GLY A 209 -6.24 -3.76 -10.40
CA GLY A 209 -7.39 -4.66 -10.32
C GLY A 209 -7.19 -6.00 -11.05
N ASN A 210 -5.96 -6.34 -11.39
CA ASN A 210 -5.64 -7.66 -11.95
C ASN A 210 -5.21 -8.60 -10.81
N TYR A 211 -6.17 -9.36 -10.32
CA TYR A 211 -6.02 -10.25 -9.18
C TYR A 211 -5.59 -11.70 -9.55
N ASN A 212 -5.31 -11.94 -10.83
CA ASN A 212 -4.89 -13.25 -11.36
C ASN A 212 -3.37 -13.46 -11.35
#